data_dc53a2aab972248a0e7d236baf4f4db1
#
_entry.id   dc53a2aab972248a0e7d236baf4f4db1
#
_cell.length_a   1.000
_cell.length_b   1.000
_cell.length_c   1.000
_cell.angle_alpha   90.00
_cell.angle_beta   90.00
_cell.angle_gamma   90.00
#
_symmetry.space_group_name_H-M   'P 1'
#
loop_
_entity.id
_entity.type
_entity.pdbx_description
1 polymer ?
#
loop_
_entity_poly.entity_id
_entity_poly.type
_entity_poly.pdbx_seq_one_letter_code
_entity_poly.pdbx_strand_id
1 'polypeptide(L)'
;GREALDTLIAEMENHRNDFVVIMAGYTDDMDKLMKGNMGLASRMPYTIEFPNFTREQLYDIFVSMVKGKFKYEEQLFDSARKYFNNISDEVLQAKEFSNARFVRNLFERTWAKAAMRCQLSGSRKIVLTKEDFEHASADKEFVQKAVQRTRIGF
;
A
#
# COMPACT_ATOMS: atom_id res chain seq x y z
N GLY A 1 2.15 -21.24 -19.08
CA GLY A 1 1.56 -19.90 -18.99
C GLY A 1 0.62 -19.58 -20.16
N ARG A 2 1.03 -19.83 -21.39
CA ARG A 2 0.23 -19.53 -22.59
C ARG A 2 -1.00 -20.44 -22.69
N GLU A 3 -0.84 -21.74 -22.54
CA GLU A 3 -1.94 -22.74 -22.56
C GLU A 3 -3.01 -22.45 -21.50
N ALA A 4 -2.62 -22.02 -20.29
CA ALA A 4 -3.58 -21.67 -19.25
C ALA A 4 -4.40 -20.42 -19.62
N LEU A 5 -3.78 -19.47 -20.31
CA LEU A 5 -4.48 -18.27 -20.78
C LEU A 5 -5.45 -18.61 -21.92
N ASP A 6 -5.03 -19.46 -22.85
CA ASP A 6 -5.88 -19.92 -23.96
C ASP A 6 -7.10 -20.69 -23.42
N THR A 7 -6.89 -21.54 -22.41
CA THR A 7 -7.99 -22.23 -21.70
C THR A 7 -8.93 -21.24 -21.04
N LEU A 8 -8.40 -20.23 -20.33
CA LEU A 8 -9.22 -19.20 -19.69
C LEU A 8 -10.07 -18.44 -20.72
N ILE A 9 -9.48 -18.06 -21.85
CA ILE A 9 -10.19 -17.36 -22.93
C ILE A 9 -11.33 -18.23 -23.49
N ALA A 10 -11.09 -19.53 -23.67
CA ALA A 10 -12.12 -20.47 -24.11
C ALA A 10 -13.26 -20.59 -23.08
N GLU A 11 -12.93 -20.72 -21.81
CA GLU A 11 -13.94 -20.80 -20.75
C GLU A 11 -14.75 -19.50 -20.60
N MET A 12 -14.11 -18.34 -20.75
CA MET A 12 -14.81 -17.05 -20.76
C MET A 12 -15.85 -16.94 -21.90
N GLU A 13 -15.61 -17.62 -23.04
CA GLU A 13 -16.57 -17.65 -24.12
C GLU A 13 -17.69 -18.67 -23.87
N ASN A 14 -17.33 -19.88 -23.43
CA ASN A 14 -18.28 -21.00 -23.26
C ASN A 14 -19.25 -20.74 -22.10
N HIS A 15 -18.79 -20.02 -21.05
CA HIS A 15 -19.51 -19.79 -19.81
C HIS A 15 -19.70 -18.29 -19.50
N ARG A 16 -19.94 -17.51 -20.53
CA ARG A 16 -20.05 -16.04 -20.52
C ARG A 16 -21.02 -15.48 -19.45
N ASN A 17 -22.06 -16.24 -19.08
CA ASN A 17 -23.08 -15.82 -18.13
C ASN A 17 -22.93 -16.44 -16.73
N ASP A 18 -21.96 -17.31 -16.54
CA ASP A 18 -21.86 -18.14 -15.34
C ASP A 18 -20.86 -17.59 -14.32
N PHE A 19 -19.89 -16.78 -14.77
CA PHE A 19 -18.87 -16.20 -13.88
C PHE A 19 -18.35 -14.85 -14.39
N VAL A 20 -17.69 -14.13 -13.50
CA VAL A 20 -17.00 -12.86 -13.79
C VAL A 20 -15.50 -13.05 -13.61
N VAL A 21 -14.72 -12.58 -14.57
CA VAL A 21 -13.26 -12.58 -14.49
C VAL A 21 -12.77 -11.20 -14.10
N ILE A 22 -11.98 -11.13 -13.03
CA ILE A 22 -11.30 -9.92 -12.59
C ILE A 22 -9.80 -10.21 -12.59
N MET A 23 -9.06 -9.50 -13.42
CA MET A 23 -7.60 -9.57 -13.47
C MET A 23 -7.02 -8.32 -12.84
N ALA A 24 -6.00 -8.48 -12.02
CA ALA A 24 -5.31 -7.38 -11.38
C ALA A 24 -3.79 -7.55 -11.51
N GLY A 25 -3.11 -6.46 -11.81
CA GLY A 25 -1.66 -6.43 -11.98
C GLY A 25 -1.15 -5.00 -12.11
N TYR A 26 0.15 -4.84 -12.28
CA TYR A 26 0.72 -3.54 -12.59
C TYR A 26 0.31 -3.09 -13.99
N THR A 27 0.04 -1.80 -14.16
CA THR A 27 -0.48 -1.21 -15.40
C THR A 27 0.33 -1.65 -16.63
N ASP A 28 1.66 -1.52 -16.59
CA ASP A 28 2.53 -1.90 -17.70
C ASP A 28 2.44 -3.39 -18.05
N ASP A 29 2.30 -4.25 -17.05
CA ASP A 29 2.25 -5.69 -17.25
C ASP A 29 0.88 -6.12 -17.76
N MET A 30 -0.20 -5.49 -17.28
CA MET A 30 -1.55 -5.67 -17.82
C MET A 30 -1.66 -5.18 -19.26
N ASP A 31 -1.09 -4.04 -19.59
CA ASP A 31 -1.03 -3.51 -20.95
C ASP A 31 -0.32 -4.48 -21.92
N LYS A 32 0.83 -5.01 -21.49
CA LYS A 32 1.55 -6.02 -22.29
C LYS A 32 0.73 -7.28 -22.50
N LEU A 33 0.04 -7.74 -21.44
CA LEU A 33 -0.81 -8.91 -21.50
C LEU A 33 -1.97 -8.71 -22.50
N MET A 34 -2.64 -7.56 -22.42
CA MET A 34 -3.77 -7.24 -23.31
C MET A 34 -3.31 -7.05 -24.77
N LYS A 35 -2.22 -6.33 -25.01
CA LYS A 35 -1.65 -6.17 -26.36
C LYS A 35 -1.17 -7.48 -26.97
N GLY A 36 -0.67 -8.39 -26.14
CA GLY A 36 -0.23 -9.72 -26.57
C GLY A 36 -1.35 -10.72 -26.82
N ASN A 37 -2.59 -10.44 -26.41
CA ASN A 37 -3.70 -11.39 -26.45
C ASN A 37 -5.02 -10.71 -26.83
N MET A 38 -5.25 -10.57 -28.13
CA MET A 38 -6.46 -9.91 -28.66
C MET A 38 -7.76 -10.62 -28.23
N GLY A 39 -7.73 -11.94 -28.08
CA GLY A 39 -8.85 -12.72 -27.57
C GLY A 39 -9.23 -12.36 -26.13
N LEU A 40 -8.24 -12.11 -25.27
CA LEU A 40 -8.45 -11.64 -23.91
C LEU A 40 -8.97 -10.19 -23.90
N ALA A 41 -8.32 -9.30 -24.65
CA ALA A 41 -8.70 -7.89 -24.73
C ALA A 41 -10.16 -7.69 -25.18
N SER A 42 -10.65 -8.49 -26.14
CA SER A 42 -12.03 -8.40 -26.62
C SER A 42 -13.07 -8.85 -25.59
N ARG A 43 -12.68 -9.66 -24.60
CA ARG A 43 -13.56 -10.18 -23.54
C ARG A 43 -13.45 -9.42 -22.21
N MET A 44 -12.50 -8.49 -22.11
CA MET A 44 -12.28 -7.65 -20.93
C MET A 44 -12.42 -6.16 -21.28
N PRO A 45 -13.66 -5.69 -21.52
CA PRO A 45 -13.91 -4.34 -22.03
C PRO A 45 -13.69 -3.23 -20.99
N TYR A 46 -13.57 -3.59 -19.72
CA TYR A 46 -13.45 -2.63 -18.62
C TYR A 46 -12.05 -2.66 -18.02
N THR A 47 -11.42 -1.50 -17.98
CA THR A 47 -10.16 -1.28 -17.28
C THR A 47 -10.39 -0.24 -16.19
N ILE A 48 -9.98 -0.57 -14.96
CA ILE A 48 -10.06 0.32 -13.82
C ILE A 48 -8.63 0.55 -13.35
N GLU A 49 -8.17 1.79 -13.43
CA GLU A 49 -6.87 2.19 -12.94
C GLU A 49 -6.96 2.62 -11.48
N PHE A 50 -6.01 2.17 -10.68
CA PHE A 50 -5.81 2.60 -9.29
C PHE A 50 -4.54 3.44 -9.24
N PRO A 51 -4.65 4.77 -9.31
CA PRO A 51 -3.48 5.65 -9.22
C PRO A 51 -2.86 5.59 -7.83
N ASN A 52 -1.59 5.96 -7.73
CA ASN A 52 -0.94 6.12 -6.44
C ASN A 52 -1.66 7.18 -5.61
N PHE A 53 -1.69 6.98 -4.30
CA PHE A 53 -2.24 7.95 -3.37
C PHE A 53 -1.39 9.22 -3.32
N THR A 54 -2.03 10.37 -3.18
CA THR A 54 -1.37 11.64 -2.88
C THR A 54 -0.84 11.65 -1.45
N ARG A 55 0.05 12.59 -1.13
CA ARG A 55 0.56 12.80 0.23
C ARG A 55 -0.55 13.01 1.25
N GLU A 56 -1.56 13.78 0.88
CA GLU A 56 -2.72 14.06 1.72
C GLU A 56 -3.54 12.80 1.97
N GLN A 57 -3.82 12.02 0.93
CA GLN A 57 -4.54 10.75 1.07
C GLN A 57 -3.78 9.73 1.93
N LEU A 58 -2.45 9.65 1.80
CA LEU A 58 -1.62 8.80 2.67
C LEU A 58 -1.70 9.24 4.14
N TYR A 59 -1.67 10.55 4.39
CA TYR A 59 -1.89 11.11 5.72
C TYR A 59 -3.28 10.76 6.26
N ASP A 60 -4.32 10.93 5.47
CA ASP A 60 -5.71 10.62 5.88
C ASP A 60 -5.90 9.14 6.21
N ILE A 61 -5.26 8.24 5.45
CA ILE A 61 -5.23 6.81 5.75
C ILE A 61 -4.58 6.56 7.12
N PHE A 62 -3.45 7.22 7.41
CA PHE A 62 -2.78 7.11 8.72
C PHE A 62 -3.70 7.59 9.85
N VAL A 63 -4.29 8.76 9.71
CA VAL A 63 -5.23 9.35 10.69
C VAL A 63 -6.41 8.40 10.95
N SER A 64 -6.98 7.83 9.89
CA SER A 64 -8.09 6.88 9.99
C SER A 64 -7.69 5.61 10.78
N MET A 65 -6.48 5.09 10.55
CA MET A 65 -5.97 3.92 11.29
C MET A 65 -5.78 4.21 12.78
N VAL A 66 -5.29 5.40 13.13
CA VAL A 66 -5.09 5.83 14.51
C VAL A 66 -6.43 6.04 15.21
N LYS A 67 -7.30 6.90 14.65
CA LYS A 67 -8.59 7.28 15.25
C LYS A 67 -9.54 6.10 15.44
N GLY A 68 -9.47 5.10 14.55
CA GLY A 68 -10.36 3.95 14.59
C GLY A 68 -10.11 2.96 15.73
N LYS A 69 -8.91 2.98 16.36
CA LYS A 69 -8.50 1.88 17.24
C LYS A 69 -7.78 2.28 18.52
N PHE A 70 -7.18 3.47 18.60
CA PHE A 70 -6.25 3.79 19.67
C PHE A 70 -6.52 5.15 20.32
N LYS A 71 -6.05 5.31 21.56
CA LYS A 71 -5.88 6.62 22.18
C LYS A 71 -4.59 7.26 21.64
N TYR A 72 -4.59 8.55 21.43
CA TYR A 72 -3.49 9.29 20.85
C TYR A 72 -3.40 10.70 21.43
N GLU A 73 -2.23 11.33 21.26
CA GLU A 73 -2.02 12.75 21.46
C GLU A 73 -2.15 13.49 20.12
N GLU A 74 -2.78 14.67 20.12
CA GLU A 74 -3.02 15.44 18.88
C GLU A 74 -1.71 15.81 18.16
N GLN A 75 -0.63 16.05 18.89
CA GLN A 75 0.69 16.36 18.34
C GLN A 75 1.28 15.26 17.44
N LEU A 76 0.80 14.02 17.60
CA LEU A 76 1.11 12.91 16.68
C LEU A 76 0.79 13.27 15.23
N PHE A 77 -0.36 13.90 15.01
CA PHE A 77 -0.82 14.23 13.67
C PHE A 77 -0.02 15.36 13.02
N ASP A 78 0.53 16.29 13.81
CA ASP A 78 1.41 17.35 13.28
C ASP A 78 2.71 16.75 12.72
N SER A 79 3.31 15.81 13.44
CA SER A 79 4.51 15.11 12.98
C SER A 79 4.23 14.21 11.79
N ALA A 80 3.10 13.51 11.80
CA ALA A 80 2.69 12.68 10.68
C ALA A 80 2.45 13.53 9.41
N ARG A 81 1.76 14.66 9.52
CA ARG A 81 1.52 15.58 8.40
C ARG A 81 2.83 16.10 7.80
N LYS A 82 3.78 16.51 8.63
CA LYS A 82 5.10 16.93 8.17
C LYS A 82 5.83 15.81 7.43
N TYR A 83 5.78 14.61 7.97
CA TYR A 83 6.43 13.44 7.37
C TYR A 83 5.85 13.13 5.98
N PHE A 84 4.53 13.00 5.86
CA PHE A 84 3.89 12.70 4.57
C PHE A 84 4.12 13.80 3.55
N ASN A 85 4.09 15.08 3.94
CA ASN A 85 4.37 16.21 3.04
C ASN A 85 5.81 16.21 2.51
N ASN A 86 6.75 15.63 3.24
CA ASN A 86 8.17 15.54 2.85
C ASN A 86 8.53 14.29 2.03
N ILE A 87 7.59 13.40 1.75
CA ILE A 87 7.85 12.28 0.83
C ILE A 87 8.09 12.84 -0.56
N SER A 88 9.21 12.47 -1.20
CA SER A 88 9.55 12.97 -2.52
C SER A 88 8.63 12.40 -3.62
N ASP A 89 8.49 13.11 -4.74
CA ASP A 89 7.70 12.64 -5.88
C ASP A 89 8.28 11.35 -6.48
N GLU A 90 9.61 11.21 -6.47
CA GLU A 90 10.29 10.00 -6.95
C GLU A 90 9.85 8.76 -6.16
N VAL A 91 9.71 8.89 -4.82
CA VAL A 91 9.22 7.80 -3.96
C VAL A 91 7.76 7.48 -4.23
N LEU A 92 6.91 8.51 -4.36
CA LEU A 92 5.48 8.32 -4.63
C LEU A 92 5.21 7.67 -6.00
N GLN A 93 6.05 7.97 -6.99
CA GLN A 93 5.91 7.46 -8.36
C GLN A 93 6.68 6.16 -8.61
N ALA A 94 7.48 5.70 -7.64
CA ALA A 94 8.20 4.45 -7.78
C ALA A 94 7.22 3.28 -7.94
N LYS A 95 7.47 2.41 -8.92
CA LYS A 95 6.62 1.25 -9.25
C LYS A 95 6.35 0.35 -8.03
N GLU A 96 7.32 0.27 -7.14
CA GLU A 96 7.30 -0.55 -5.93
C GLU A 96 6.71 0.15 -4.71
N PHE A 97 6.32 1.43 -4.84
CA PHE A 97 5.74 2.15 -3.72
C PHE A 97 4.42 1.49 -3.29
N SER A 98 4.40 0.99 -2.08
CA SER A 98 3.32 0.13 -1.62
C SER A 98 2.11 0.90 -1.05
N ASN A 99 2.02 2.21 -1.27
CA ASN A 99 0.85 3.03 -0.99
C ASN A 99 0.26 2.81 0.44
N ALA A 100 -0.99 2.37 0.55
CA ALA A 100 -1.65 2.11 1.82
C ALA A 100 -0.92 1.05 2.68
N ARG A 101 -0.18 0.12 2.09
CA ARG A 101 0.66 -0.83 2.84
C ARG A 101 1.83 -0.13 3.51
N PHE A 102 2.44 0.86 2.83
CA PHE A 102 3.47 1.70 3.43
C PHE A 102 2.93 2.41 4.68
N VAL A 103 1.76 3.02 4.58
CA VAL A 103 1.09 3.70 5.71
C VAL A 103 0.79 2.73 6.85
N ARG A 104 0.27 1.55 6.53
CA ARG A 104 0.02 0.50 7.53
C ARG A 104 1.29 0.08 8.26
N ASN A 105 2.36 -0.16 7.54
CA ASN A 105 3.64 -0.54 8.14
C ASN A 105 4.17 0.56 9.08
N LEU A 106 4.03 1.84 8.70
CA LEU A 106 4.41 2.97 9.55
C LEU A 106 3.55 3.04 10.82
N PHE A 107 2.24 2.85 10.66
CA PHE A 107 1.31 2.79 11.79
C PHE A 107 1.63 1.63 12.75
N GLU A 108 1.86 0.42 12.24
CA GLU A 108 2.21 -0.76 13.07
C GLU A 108 3.53 -0.55 13.83
N ARG A 109 4.51 0.12 13.22
CA ARG A 109 5.76 0.49 13.89
C ARG A 109 5.54 1.54 14.97
N THR A 110 4.72 2.55 14.70
CA THR A 110 4.35 3.57 15.70
C THR A 110 3.69 2.91 16.91
N TRP A 111 2.76 2.00 16.67
CA TRP A 111 2.13 1.24 17.73
C TRP A 111 3.14 0.37 18.52
N ALA A 112 4.06 -0.31 17.84
CA ALA A 112 5.08 -1.12 18.49
C ALA A 112 6.00 -0.27 19.41
N LYS A 113 6.40 0.95 18.96
CA LYS A 113 7.17 1.88 19.79
C LYS A 113 6.38 2.31 21.03
N ALA A 114 5.10 2.65 20.86
CA ALA A 114 4.21 3.00 21.98
C ALA A 114 4.04 1.83 22.97
N ALA A 115 3.85 0.61 22.48
CA ALA A 115 3.73 -0.57 23.32
C ALA A 115 5.01 -0.83 24.13
N MET A 116 6.18 -0.72 23.50
CA MET A 116 7.48 -0.88 24.16
C MET A 116 7.70 0.19 25.24
N ARG A 117 7.40 1.46 24.93
CA ARG A 117 7.50 2.58 25.90
C ARG A 117 6.56 2.35 27.08
N CYS A 118 5.32 1.93 26.83
CA CYS A 118 4.36 1.65 27.91
C CYS A 118 4.80 0.48 28.79
N GLN A 119 5.36 -0.58 28.21
CA GLN A 119 5.90 -1.71 28.98
C GLN A 119 7.03 -1.29 29.89
N LEU A 120 7.97 -0.46 29.41
CA LEU A 120 9.11 0.05 30.20
C LEU A 120 8.66 0.98 31.31
N SER A 121 7.59 1.76 31.11
CA SER A 121 7.05 2.68 32.11
C SER A 121 6.04 2.04 33.07
N GLY A 122 5.73 0.76 32.92
CA GLY A 122 4.70 0.07 33.71
C GLY A 122 3.26 0.51 33.40
N SER A 123 3.04 1.28 32.35
CA SER A 123 1.69 1.74 31.95
C SER A 123 0.87 0.60 31.33
N ARG A 124 -0.38 0.47 31.76
CA ARG A 124 -1.33 -0.49 31.21
C ARG A 124 -2.13 0.04 30.02
N LYS A 125 -2.01 1.33 29.70
CA LYS A 125 -2.78 1.97 28.61
C LYS A 125 -1.81 2.46 27.54
N ILE A 126 -1.97 1.94 26.34
CA ILE A 126 -1.21 2.40 25.19
C ILE A 126 -1.88 3.67 24.65
N VAL A 127 -1.12 4.75 24.63
CA VAL A 127 -1.47 6.04 24.00
C VAL A 127 -0.39 6.32 22.98
N LEU A 128 -0.74 6.53 21.74
CA LEU A 128 0.21 6.87 20.67
C LEU A 128 0.66 8.32 20.83
N THR A 129 1.95 8.56 20.89
CA THR A 129 2.52 9.89 21.04
C THR A 129 3.29 10.33 19.81
N LYS A 130 3.62 11.60 19.74
CA LYS A 130 4.47 12.19 18.72
C LYS A 130 5.83 11.47 18.64
N GLU A 131 6.45 11.21 19.79
CA GLU A 131 7.78 10.57 19.88
C GLU A 131 7.75 9.15 19.34
N ASP A 132 6.68 8.39 19.58
CA ASP A 132 6.52 7.04 19.06
C ASP A 132 6.52 7.05 17.53
N PHE A 133 5.84 8.02 16.92
CA PHE A 133 5.81 8.21 15.47
C PHE A 133 7.17 8.64 14.91
N GLU A 134 7.83 9.60 15.53
CA GLU A 134 9.13 10.11 15.11
C GLU A 134 10.19 9.01 15.16
N HIS A 135 10.21 8.18 16.21
CA HIS A 135 11.07 7.02 16.30
C HIS A 135 10.75 5.95 15.24
N ALA A 136 9.47 5.74 14.93
CA ALA A 136 9.06 4.77 13.91
C ALA A 136 9.42 5.22 12.50
N SER A 137 9.24 6.51 12.20
CA SER A 137 9.51 7.09 10.88
C SER A 137 11.00 7.33 10.60
N ALA A 138 11.82 7.53 11.64
CA ALA A 138 13.28 7.69 11.53
C ALA A 138 14.04 6.35 11.42
N ASP A 139 13.38 5.22 11.60
CA ASP A 139 14.01 3.90 11.54
C ASP A 139 14.60 3.63 10.14
N LYS A 140 15.94 3.54 10.08
CA LYS A 140 16.69 3.37 8.82
C LYS A 140 16.24 2.15 8.02
N GLU A 141 15.87 1.05 8.69
CA GLU A 141 15.35 -0.14 8.00
C GLU A 141 14.02 0.13 7.32
N PHE A 142 13.17 0.98 7.92
CA PHE A 142 11.90 1.35 7.32
C PHE A 142 12.10 2.20 6.07
N VAL A 143 12.95 3.22 6.17
CA VAL A 143 13.29 4.11 5.04
C VAL A 143 13.96 3.32 3.91
N GLN A 144 14.91 2.44 4.24
CA GLN A 144 15.58 1.61 3.23
C GLN A 144 14.64 0.59 2.58
N LYS A 145 13.76 -0.06 3.34
CA LYS A 145 12.77 -1.01 2.76
C LYS A 145 11.71 -0.32 1.91
N ALA A 146 11.38 0.91 2.20
CA ALA A 146 10.50 1.73 1.34
C ALA A 146 11.16 2.04 -0.02
N VAL A 147 12.50 2.14 -0.05
CA VAL A 147 13.30 2.49 -1.23
C VAL A 147 13.96 1.26 -1.89
N GLN A 148 14.27 0.20 -1.15
CA GLN A 148 15.10 -0.93 -1.62
C GLN A 148 14.33 -2.17 -2.10
N ARG A 149 13.01 -2.22 -2.08
CA ARG A 149 12.28 -3.28 -2.80
C ARG A 149 12.43 -3.21 -4.32
N THR A 150 13.25 -2.29 -4.80
CA THR A 150 13.57 -2.05 -6.21
C THR A 150 14.60 -3.04 -6.79
N ARG A 151 15.11 -4.04 -6.04
CA ARG A 151 16.26 -4.86 -6.51
C ARG A 151 16.13 -6.37 -6.29
N ILE A 152 14.93 -6.94 -6.32
CA ILE A 152 14.83 -8.40 -6.47
C ILE A 152 14.03 -8.64 -7.76
N GLY A 153 14.78 -8.70 -8.87
CA GLY A 153 14.30 -9.24 -10.12
C GLY A 153 14.25 -10.77 -10.03
N PHE A 154 13.17 -11.33 -10.51
CA PHE A 154 13.09 -12.65 -11.09
C PHE A 154 12.72 -12.50 -12.56
#